data_33efed518126a38e28d77c77601bd37d
#
_entry.id   33efed518126a38e28d77c77601bd37d
#
_cell.length_a   1.000
_cell.length_b   1.000
_cell.length_c   1.000
_cell.angle_alpha   90.00
_cell.angle_beta   90.00
_cell.angle_gamma   90.00
#
_symmetry.space_group_name_H-M   'P 1'
#
loop_
_entity.id
_entity.type
_entity.pdbx_description
1 polymer ?
#
loop_
_entity_poly.entity_id
_entity_poly.type
_entity_poly.pdbx_seq_one_letter_code
_entity_poly.pdbx_strand_id
1 'polypeptide(L)'
;MEAFKDPVIHIYINSCGGDAYELFGLLSVLDVAKSKGISVHTHVIGVAYSAGSILAAYGDHRTMSRYSDHLLHLGCAGAEFSTFEQLKREAENNIKHFNKILRIYSEHTKIPKKKLEEMLKDDKLYLDAEQCLKYGICDEIT
;
A
#
# COMPACT_ATOMS: atom_id res chain seq x y z
N MET A 1 -33.86 14.78 14.86
CA MET A 1 -33.16 14.36 13.61
C MET A 1 -31.76 13.90 14.03
N GLU A 2 -31.50 12.59 14.02
CA GLU A 2 -30.14 12.11 14.20
C GLU A 2 -29.30 12.62 13.02
N ALA A 3 -28.22 13.31 13.33
CA ALA A 3 -27.25 13.69 12.33
C ALA A 3 -26.70 12.39 11.72
N PHE A 4 -26.90 12.17 10.43
CA PHE A 4 -26.25 11.08 9.72
C PHE A 4 -24.73 11.27 9.93
N LYS A 5 -24.10 10.29 10.57
CA LYS A 5 -22.63 10.25 10.64
C LYS A 5 -22.09 10.24 9.21
N ASP A 6 -21.00 10.96 8.99
CA ASP A 6 -20.33 10.96 7.69
C ASP A 6 -20.06 9.50 7.27
N PRO A 7 -20.36 9.14 6.01
CA PRO A 7 -20.23 7.77 5.56
C PRO A 7 -18.75 7.30 5.57
N VAL A 8 -18.51 6.09 6.03
CA VAL A 8 -17.17 5.51 6.14
C VAL A 8 -17.14 4.16 5.46
N ILE A 9 -16.12 3.92 4.65
CA ILE A 9 -15.80 2.60 4.11
C ILE A 9 -14.75 1.97 5.02
N HIS A 10 -15.07 0.81 5.62
CA HIS A 10 -14.14 0.02 6.40
C HIS A 10 -13.57 -1.14 5.55
N ILE A 11 -12.26 -1.22 5.43
CA ILE A 11 -11.55 -2.28 4.69
C ILE A 11 -10.72 -3.08 5.68
N TYR A 12 -11.13 -4.33 5.91
CA TYR A 12 -10.37 -5.27 6.74
C TYR A 12 -9.41 -6.07 5.87
N ILE A 13 -8.11 -6.04 6.21
CA ILE A 13 -7.02 -6.56 5.38
C ILE A 13 -6.35 -7.74 6.06
N ASN A 14 -6.38 -8.88 5.36
CA ASN A 14 -5.55 -10.04 5.61
C ASN A 14 -5.18 -10.60 4.24
N SER A 15 -4.06 -10.12 3.65
CA SER A 15 -3.75 -10.35 2.25
C SER A 15 -2.25 -10.47 2.01
N CYS A 16 -1.85 -11.47 1.23
CA CYS A 16 -0.48 -11.62 0.73
C CYS A 16 -0.19 -10.73 -0.49
N GLY A 17 -1.16 -9.95 -0.96
CA GLY A 17 -1.02 -9.07 -2.11
C GLY A 17 -1.74 -9.58 -3.34
N GLY A 18 -1.35 -9.09 -4.50
CA GLY A 18 -1.95 -9.39 -5.80
C GLY A 18 -1.42 -8.47 -6.90
N ASP A 19 -2.18 -8.39 -7.98
CA ASP A 19 -1.81 -7.63 -9.18
C ASP A 19 -1.80 -6.10 -8.93
N ALA A 20 -0.77 -5.43 -9.43
CA ALA A 20 -0.59 -3.99 -9.24
C ALA A 20 -1.63 -3.15 -10.01
N TYR A 21 -2.09 -3.62 -11.17
CA TYR A 21 -3.09 -2.89 -11.96
C TYR A 21 -4.46 -2.94 -11.27
N GLU A 22 -4.81 -4.09 -10.70
CA GLU A 22 -6.04 -4.25 -9.91
C GLU A 22 -6.00 -3.37 -8.65
N LEU A 23 -4.84 -3.31 -7.98
CA LEU A 23 -4.65 -2.39 -6.87
C LEU A 23 -4.88 -0.94 -7.29
N PHE A 24 -4.25 -0.47 -8.37
CA PHE A 24 -4.41 0.91 -8.82
C PHE A 24 -5.86 1.21 -9.25
N GLY A 25 -6.56 0.22 -9.82
CA GLY A 25 -8.00 0.30 -10.09
C GLY A 25 -8.81 0.52 -8.82
N LEU A 26 -8.54 -0.28 -7.78
CA LEU A 26 -9.19 -0.15 -6.47
C LEU A 26 -8.91 1.22 -5.83
N LEU A 27 -7.65 1.67 -5.81
CA LEU A 27 -7.29 2.99 -5.27
C LEU A 27 -8.02 4.12 -6.01
N SER A 28 -8.20 4.00 -7.32
CA SER A 28 -8.94 4.98 -8.11
C SER A 28 -10.43 5.04 -7.71
N VAL A 29 -11.04 3.89 -7.40
CA VAL A 29 -12.42 3.84 -6.85
C VAL A 29 -12.50 4.49 -5.48
N LEU A 30 -11.51 4.25 -4.62
CA LEU A 30 -11.43 4.87 -3.30
C LEU A 30 -11.21 6.39 -3.40
N ASP A 31 -10.45 6.88 -4.37
CA ASP A 31 -10.30 8.31 -4.65
C ASP A 31 -11.65 8.96 -5.01
N VAL A 32 -12.46 8.28 -5.82
CA VAL A 32 -13.82 8.76 -6.14
C VAL A 32 -14.69 8.82 -4.88
N ALA A 33 -14.60 7.83 -3.99
CA ALA A 33 -15.31 7.85 -2.72
C ALA A 33 -14.86 9.02 -1.83
N LYS A 34 -13.54 9.19 -1.66
CA LYS A 34 -12.96 10.31 -0.90
C LYS A 34 -13.35 11.68 -1.46
N SER A 35 -13.39 11.83 -2.78
CA SER A 35 -13.83 13.07 -3.44
C SER A 35 -15.30 13.45 -3.14
N LYS A 36 -16.10 12.46 -2.73
CA LYS A 36 -17.51 12.64 -2.31
C LYS A 36 -17.66 12.79 -0.79
N GLY A 37 -16.57 12.96 -0.05
CA GLY A 37 -16.58 13.10 1.41
C GLY A 37 -16.73 11.78 2.18
N ILE A 38 -16.51 10.65 1.53
CA ILE A 38 -16.56 9.32 2.18
C ILE A 38 -15.16 8.99 2.71
N SER A 39 -15.00 8.83 4.01
CA SER A 39 -13.73 8.40 4.61
C SER A 39 -13.46 6.92 4.35
N VAL A 40 -12.19 6.59 4.17
CA VAL A 40 -11.73 5.20 3.99
C VAL A 40 -10.88 4.80 5.20
N HIS A 41 -11.35 3.82 5.96
CA HIS A 41 -10.63 3.28 7.11
C HIS A 41 -10.09 1.88 6.78
N THR A 42 -8.80 1.67 6.98
CA THR A 42 -8.15 0.38 6.74
C THR A 42 -7.74 -0.28 8.04
N HIS A 43 -7.98 -1.59 8.15
CA HIS A 43 -7.75 -2.37 9.36
C HIS A 43 -6.96 -3.64 9.03
N VAL A 44 -5.68 -3.68 9.37
CA VAL A 44 -4.87 -4.90 9.17
C VAL A 44 -5.13 -5.85 10.35
N ILE A 45 -5.76 -6.99 10.04
CA ILE A 45 -6.17 -8.01 11.01
C ILE A 45 -5.33 -9.30 10.97
N GLY A 46 -4.37 -9.37 10.06
CA GLY A 46 -3.46 -10.49 9.86
C GLY A 46 -2.21 -9.99 9.15
N VAL A 47 -2.07 -10.27 7.86
CA VAL A 47 -0.95 -9.77 7.08
C VAL A 47 -1.39 -8.73 6.06
N ALA A 48 -0.53 -7.76 5.81
CA ALA A 48 -0.66 -6.79 4.73
C ALA A 48 0.62 -6.79 3.89
N TYR A 49 0.67 -7.65 2.88
CA TYR A 49 1.85 -7.85 2.06
C TYR A 49 1.65 -7.33 0.64
N SER A 50 2.72 -6.79 0.03
CA SER A 50 2.74 -6.37 -1.38
C SER A 50 1.61 -5.35 -1.68
N ALA A 51 0.72 -5.63 -2.62
CA ALA A 51 -0.46 -4.80 -2.92
C ALA A 51 -1.33 -4.53 -1.66
N GLY A 52 -1.45 -5.52 -0.76
CA GLY A 52 -2.16 -5.36 0.53
C GLY A 52 -1.50 -4.34 1.45
N SER A 53 -0.16 -4.23 1.42
CA SER A 53 0.58 -3.25 2.20
C SER A 53 0.33 -1.81 1.73
N ILE A 54 0.21 -1.62 0.43
CA ILE A 54 -0.07 -0.32 -0.17
C ILE A 54 -1.52 0.11 0.17
N LEU A 55 -2.47 -0.82 0.04
CA LEU A 55 -3.86 -0.57 0.42
C LEU A 55 -3.99 -0.22 1.91
N ALA A 56 -3.25 -0.91 2.79
CA ALA A 56 -3.24 -0.63 4.22
C ALA A 56 -2.79 0.80 4.53
N ALA A 57 -1.74 1.28 3.87
CA ALA A 57 -1.21 2.62 4.05
C ALA A 57 -2.12 3.73 3.47
N TYR A 58 -3.04 3.38 2.56
CA TYR A 58 -3.86 4.32 1.79
C TYR A 58 -5.07 4.89 2.55
N GLY A 59 -5.48 4.28 3.65
CA GLY A 59 -6.61 4.71 4.47
C GLY A 59 -6.45 6.12 5.04
N ASP A 60 -7.58 6.80 5.27
CA ASP A 60 -7.63 8.09 6.00
C ASP A 60 -7.48 7.88 7.51
N HIS A 61 -7.92 6.73 8.01
CA HIS A 61 -7.62 6.21 9.36
C HIS A 61 -7.22 4.74 9.24
N ARG A 62 -6.11 4.37 9.88
CA ARG A 62 -5.46 3.09 9.66
C ARG A 62 -5.13 2.42 10.98
N THR A 63 -5.70 1.24 11.21
CA THR A 63 -5.39 0.43 12.38
C THR A 63 -4.65 -0.85 12.01
N MET A 64 -3.88 -1.37 12.92
CA MET A 64 -3.15 -2.61 12.74
C MET A 64 -3.20 -3.43 14.03
N SER A 65 -3.56 -4.71 13.92
CA SER A 65 -3.50 -5.61 15.07
C SER A 65 -2.06 -5.79 15.53
N ARG A 66 -1.83 -5.89 16.85
CA ARG A 66 -0.49 -6.09 17.41
C ARG A 66 0.23 -7.35 16.94
N TYR A 67 -0.51 -8.31 16.39
CA TYR A 67 0.03 -9.56 15.87
C TYR A 67 0.13 -9.57 14.34
N SER A 68 -0.13 -8.43 13.70
CA SER A 68 -0.10 -8.30 12.26
C SER A 68 1.29 -7.96 11.76
N ASP A 69 1.58 -8.43 10.54
CA ASP A 69 2.82 -8.15 9.82
C ASP A 69 2.54 -7.37 8.53
N HIS A 70 3.50 -6.56 8.16
CA HIS A 70 3.47 -5.73 6.97
C HIS A 70 4.71 -6.00 6.11
N LEU A 71 4.53 -6.19 4.81
CA LEU A 71 5.62 -6.35 3.86
C LEU A 71 5.42 -5.47 2.64
N LEU A 72 6.34 -4.55 2.44
CA LEU A 72 6.50 -3.83 1.19
C LEU A 72 7.67 -4.43 0.40
N HIS A 73 7.48 -4.65 -0.90
CA HIS A 73 8.53 -5.06 -1.82
C HIS A 73 8.33 -4.45 -3.21
N LEU A 74 9.40 -4.48 -4.03
CA LEU A 74 9.39 -3.85 -5.36
C LEU A 74 8.56 -4.60 -6.39
N GLY A 75 8.16 -5.82 -6.10
CA GLY A 75 7.43 -6.70 -7.00
C GLY A 75 8.36 -7.65 -7.76
N CYS A 76 7.78 -8.74 -8.28
CA CYS A 76 8.48 -9.68 -9.13
C CYS A 76 8.07 -9.45 -10.58
N ALA A 77 9.03 -9.13 -11.46
CA ALA A 77 8.85 -9.23 -12.89
C ALA A 77 9.33 -10.62 -13.32
N GLY A 78 8.42 -11.44 -13.82
CA GLY A 78 8.76 -12.71 -14.47
C GLY A 78 8.90 -12.47 -15.96
N ALA A 79 10.08 -12.69 -16.53
CA ALA A 79 10.28 -12.74 -17.97
C ALA A 79 10.61 -14.18 -18.36
N GLU A 80 9.59 -14.93 -18.80
CA GLU A 80 9.81 -16.17 -19.53
C GLU A 80 9.79 -15.87 -21.04
N PHE A 81 10.89 -16.20 -21.74
CA PHE A 81 11.00 -16.11 -23.21
C PHE A 81 10.76 -14.75 -23.84
N SER A 82 11.36 -13.69 -23.30
CA SER A 82 11.25 -12.33 -23.82
C SER A 82 12.40 -11.96 -24.74
N THR A 83 12.13 -11.17 -25.79
CA THR A 83 13.17 -10.52 -26.60
C THR A 83 13.85 -9.41 -25.78
N PHE A 84 15.05 -8.98 -26.19
CA PHE A 84 15.77 -7.88 -25.54
C PHE A 84 14.92 -6.60 -25.45
N GLU A 85 14.16 -6.26 -26.49
CA GLU A 85 13.27 -5.10 -26.52
C GLU A 85 12.07 -5.26 -25.57
N GLN A 86 11.56 -6.47 -25.41
CA GLN A 86 10.50 -6.76 -24.44
C GLN A 86 11.00 -6.60 -23.01
N LEU A 87 12.17 -7.17 -22.69
CA LEU A 87 12.80 -7.02 -21.37
C LEU A 87 13.06 -5.56 -21.01
N LYS A 88 13.53 -4.77 -21.97
CA LYS A 88 13.73 -3.32 -21.78
C LYS A 88 12.42 -2.61 -21.45
N ARG A 89 11.35 -2.86 -22.20
CA ARG A 89 10.02 -2.27 -21.93
C ARG A 89 9.45 -2.69 -20.58
N GLU A 90 9.62 -3.95 -20.20
CA GLU A 90 9.18 -4.44 -18.89
C GLU A 90 9.93 -3.76 -17.77
N ALA A 91 11.26 -3.61 -17.89
CA ALA A 91 12.08 -2.88 -16.92
C ALA A 91 11.61 -1.40 -16.78
N GLU A 92 11.35 -0.72 -17.89
CA GLU A 92 10.85 0.66 -17.90
C GLU A 92 9.46 0.77 -17.23
N ASN A 93 8.55 -0.18 -17.49
CA ASN A 93 7.24 -0.23 -16.85
C ASN A 93 7.32 -0.52 -15.35
N ASN A 94 8.20 -1.43 -14.95
CA ASN A 94 8.43 -1.74 -13.54
C ASN A 94 8.97 -0.53 -12.77
N ILE A 95 9.87 0.25 -13.36
CA ILE A 95 10.36 1.51 -12.80
C ILE A 95 9.20 2.52 -12.60
N LYS A 96 8.30 2.62 -13.58
CA LYS A 96 7.12 3.51 -13.46
C LYS A 96 6.18 3.05 -12.33
N HIS A 97 5.90 1.75 -12.23
CA HIS A 97 5.08 1.19 -11.15
C HIS A 97 5.73 1.40 -9.80
N PHE A 98 7.02 1.14 -9.68
CA PHE A 98 7.79 1.38 -8.47
C PHE A 98 7.70 2.84 -8.03
N ASN A 99 7.90 3.78 -8.94
CA ASN A 99 7.78 5.21 -8.64
C ASN A 99 6.37 5.61 -8.16
N LYS A 100 5.30 4.98 -8.70
CA LYS A 100 3.92 5.19 -8.20
C LYS A 100 3.77 4.68 -6.76
N ILE A 101 4.30 3.50 -6.46
CA ILE A 101 4.26 2.92 -5.11
C ILE A 101 5.00 3.80 -4.11
N LEU A 102 6.22 4.23 -4.44
CA LEU A 102 7.02 5.13 -3.60
C LEU A 102 6.27 6.45 -3.33
N ARG A 103 5.59 6.99 -4.34
CA ARG A 103 4.80 8.19 -4.21
C ARG A 103 3.64 7.99 -3.26
N ILE A 104 2.83 6.94 -3.44
CA ILE A 104 1.70 6.61 -2.57
C ILE A 104 2.17 6.51 -1.11
N TYR A 105 3.24 5.74 -0.87
CA TYR A 105 3.78 5.59 0.48
C TYR A 105 4.28 6.91 1.09
N SER A 106 5.02 7.71 0.34
CA SER A 106 5.54 8.99 0.84
C SER A 106 4.45 10.03 1.11
N GLU A 107 3.34 9.97 0.37
CA GLU A 107 2.18 10.86 0.56
C GLU A 107 1.30 10.42 1.76
N HIS A 108 1.24 9.12 2.07
CA HIS A 108 0.33 8.56 3.08
C HIS A 108 1.02 8.13 4.39
N THR A 109 2.35 8.16 4.43
CA THR A 109 3.12 7.75 5.61
C THR A 109 4.10 8.85 6.03
N LYS A 110 4.80 8.63 7.14
CA LYS A 110 5.87 9.54 7.62
C LYS A 110 7.24 9.23 6.98
N ILE A 111 7.31 8.38 5.95
CA ILE A 111 8.56 7.95 5.33
C ILE A 111 8.81 8.80 4.08
N PRO A 112 9.84 9.67 4.08
CA PRO A 112 10.21 10.39 2.86
C PRO A 112 10.63 9.42 1.74
N LYS A 113 10.32 9.76 0.48
CA LYS A 113 10.63 8.92 -0.68
C LYS A 113 12.07 8.40 -0.69
N LYS A 114 13.06 9.26 -0.44
CA LYS A 114 14.49 8.90 -0.41
C LYS A 114 14.79 7.86 0.67
N LYS A 115 14.17 7.99 1.86
CA LYS A 115 14.32 7.03 2.94
C LYS A 115 13.72 5.68 2.58
N LEU A 116 12.55 5.69 1.95
CA LEU A 116 11.87 4.48 1.49
C LEU A 116 12.71 3.74 0.43
N GLU A 117 13.32 4.46 -0.51
CA GLU A 117 14.27 3.89 -1.49
C GLU A 117 15.46 3.22 -0.82
N GLU A 118 16.00 3.81 0.24
CA GLU A 118 17.08 3.22 1.03
C GLU A 118 16.64 1.96 1.77
N MET A 119 15.44 1.96 2.36
CA MET A 119 14.89 0.83 3.11
C MET A 119 14.55 -0.36 2.19
N LEU A 120 14.28 -0.11 0.92
CA LEU A 120 13.93 -1.13 -0.09
C LEU A 120 15.13 -1.60 -0.95
N LYS A 121 16.36 -1.24 -0.58
CA LYS A 121 17.57 -1.67 -1.34
C LYS A 121 17.69 -3.19 -1.46
N ASP A 122 17.22 -3.92 -0.45
CA ASP A 122 17.24 -5.39 -0.42
C ASP A 122 15.91 -6.00 -0.93
N ASP A 123 15.12 -5.21 -1.68
CA ASP A 123 13.84 -5.57 -2.30
C ASP A 123 12.68 -5.79 -1.32
N LYS A 124 12.92 -6.13 -0.07
CA LYS A 124 11.86 -6.47 0.89
C LYS A 124 12.00 -5.70 2.20
N LEU A 125 10.92 -5.08 2.61
CA LEU A 125 10.81 -4.38 3.88
C LEU A 125 9.72 -5.03 4.75
N TYR A 126 10.15 -5.84 5.71
CA TYR A 126 9.28 -6.43 6.73
C TYR A 126 9.18 -5.50 7.93
N LEU A 127 7.96 -5.23 8.37
CA LEU A 127 7.67 -4.37 9.52
C LEU A 127 6.60 -5.00 10.41
N ASP A 128 6.82 -4.98 11.71
CA ASP A 128 5.81 -5.29 12.70
C ASP A 128 4.89 -4.09 12.99
N ALA A 129 3.88 -4.27 13.83
CA ALA A 129 2.91 -3.23 14.15
C ALA A 129 3.55 -1.98 14.78
N GLU A 130 4.53 -2.14 15.67
CA GLU A 130 5.22 -1.03 16.33
C GLU A 130 6.04 -0.20 15.31
N GLN A 131 6.72 -0.88 14.39
CA GLN A 131 7.45 -0.22 13.32
C GLN A 131 6.50 0.50 12.36
N CYS A 132 5.35 -0.11 12.03
CA CYS A 132 4.32 0.52 11.22
C CYS A 132 3.77 1.78 11.87
N LEU A 133 3.50 1.76 13.18
CA LEU A 133 3.08 2.94 13.94
C LEU A 133 4.14 4.03 13.93
N LYS A 134 5.40 3.67 14.18
CA LYS A 134 6.54 4.60 14.17
C LYS A 134 6.70 5.30 12.81
N TYR A 135 6.56 4.57 11.72
CA TYR A 135 6.68 5.11 10.36
C TYR A 135 5.40 5.76 9.83
N GLY A 136 4.31 5.75 10.60
CA GLY A 136 3.03 6.31 10.19
C GLY A 136 2.36 5.54 9.05
N ILE A 137 2.65 4.23 8.97
CA ILE A 137 1.94 3.30 8.07
C ILE A 137 0.57 2.95 8.68
N CYS A 138 0.47 2.86 9.99
CA CYS A 138 -0.79 2.87 10.72
C CYS A 138 -0.83 4.01 11.73
N ASP A 139 -2.02 4.34 12.20
CA ASP A 139 -2.30 5.43 13.15
C ASP A 139 -2.52 4.89 14.56
N GLU A 140 -2.91 3.60 14.68
CA GLU A 140 -3.25 2.94 15.94
C GLU A 140 -2.98 1.44 15.86
N ILE A 141 -2.51 0.87 16.99
CA ILE A 141 -2.38 -0.58 17.19
C ILE A 141 -3.56 -1.06 18.05
N THR A 142 -4.25 -2.10 17.58
CA THR A 142 -5.40 -2.71 18.23
C THR A 142 -5.11 -4.09 18.78
#